data_f6ec9741b555e457a064c4ad17d8f84d
#
_entry.id   f6ec9741b555e457a064c4ad17d8f84d
#
_cell.length_a   1.000
_cell.length_b   1.000
_cell.length_c   1.000
_cell.angle_alpha   90.00
_cell.angle_beta   90.00
_cell.angle_gamma   90.00
#
_symmetry.space_group_name_H-M   'P 1'
#
loop_
_entity.id
_entity.type
_entity.pdbx_description
1 polymer ?
#
loop_
_entity_poly.entity_id
_entity_poly.type
_entity_poly.pdbx_seq_one_letter_code
_entity_poly.pdbx_strand_id
1 'polypeptide(L)'
;MSKYWIEHWAVEDHAFWEASGKRIANRNMIFSVCAEFLAFSVWQVWSATSVMLTGIGFNFSANQLFWLAAIPGLTGATLRVPYALMVPILGGRNWTLVSTALLLIPALGIGLAVQDPSTPYSTFALLALLCGFGGGNFASS
;
A
#
# COMPACT_ATOMS: atom_id res chain seq x y z
N MET A 1 -20.72 11.31 20.38
CA MET A 1 -19.82 11.97 19.40
C MET A 1 -18.46 11.31 19.50
N SER A 2 -17.94 10.80 18.42
CA SER A 2 -16.65 10.08 18.43
C SER A 2 -15.49 11.08 18.59
N LYS A 3 -14.66 10.91 19.58
CA LYS A 3 -13.46 11.72 19.92
C LYS A 3 -12.45 11.84 18.74
N TYR A 4 -12.71 11.17 17.62
CA TYR A 4 -11.78 10.99 16.51
C TYR A 4 -12.25 11.64 15.21
N TRP A 5 -13.43 12.25 15.16
CA TRP A 5 -13.91 13.00 13.99
C TRP A 5 -13.67 14.49 14.16
N ILE A 6 -13.19 15.12 13.11
CA ILE A 6 -13.05 16.57 13.04
C ILE A 6 -14.37 17.10 12.51
N GLU A 7 -15.21 17.64 13.39
CA GLU A 7 -16.55 18.15 13.02
C GLU A 7 -16.48 19.56 12.43
N HIS A 8 -15.46 20.33 12.81
CA HIS A 8 -15.23 21.68 12.32
C HIS A 8 -13.79 21.80 11.81
N TRP A 9 -13.67 22.13 10.53
CA TRP A 9 -12.40 22.34 9.86
C TRP A 9 -12.44 23.62 9.04
N ALA A 10 -12.05 24.74 9.65
CA ALA A 10 -12.06 26.06 9.06
C ALA A 10 -10.63 26.53 8.75
N VAL A 11 -10.11 26.15 7.59
CA VAL A 11 -8.72 26.46 7.18
C VAL A 11 -8.53 27.95 6.93
N GLU A 12 -9.59 28.65 6.50
CA GLU A 12 -9.62 30.09 6.22
C GLU A 12 -9.65 30.93 7.49
N ASP A 13 -9.98 30.33 8.65
CA ASP A 13 -9.96 31.02 9.94
C ASP A 13 -8.56 30.98 10.56
N HIS A 14 -7.87 32.10 10.52
CA HIS A 14 -6.53 32.27 11.09
C HIS A 14 -6.47 31.92 12.59
N ALA A 15 -7.50 32.27 13.36
CA ALA A 15 -7.53 31.96 14.79
C ALA A 15 -7.62 30.46 15.04
N PHE A 16 -8.47 29.75 14.31
CA PHE A 16 -8.58 28.29 14.35
C PHE A 16 -7.27 27.62 13.88
N TRP A 17 -6.68 28.12 12.79
CA TRP A 17 -5.46 27.56 12.23
C TRP A 17 -4.30 27.60 13.22
N GLU A 18 -4.03 28.75 13.82
CA GLU A 18 -2.93 28.91 14.78
C GLU A 18 -3.20 28.18 16.12
N ALA A 19 -4.46 28.13 16.56
CA ALA A 19 -4.81 27.47 17.82
C ALA A 19 -4.71 25.93 17.76
N SER A 20 -5.15 25.31 16.66
CA SER A 20 -5.25 23.86 16.58
C SER A 20 -5.04 23.26 15.20
N GLY A 21 -5.47 23.93 14.13
CA GLY A 21 -5.48 23.42 12.75
C GLY A 21 -4.10 22.96 12.29
N LYS A 22 -3.10 23.80 12.42
CA LYS A 22 -1.71 23.55 12.04
C LYS A 22 -1.12 22.32 12.72
N ARG A 23 -1.37 22.13 14.02
CA ARG A 23 -0.88 20.97 14.77
C ARG A 23 -1.54 19.67 14.28
N ILE A 24 -2.84 19.70 14.02
CA ILE A 24 -3.59 18.55 13.52
C ILE A 24 -3.12 18.20 12.11
N ALA A 25 -3.00 19.19 11.22
CA ALA A 25 -2.54 19.01 9.85
C ALA A 25 -1.12 18.41 9.80
N ASN A 26 -0.17 18.97 10.55
CA ASN A 26 1.20 18.47 10.58
C ASN A 26 1.29 17.05 11.11
N ARG A 27 0.55 16.73 12.17
CA ARG A 27 0.50 15.36 12.70
C ARG A 27 -0.02 14.39 11.65
N ASN A 28 -1.13 14.72 11.01
CA ASN A 28 -1.73 13.84 9.99
C ASN A 28 -0.79 13.68 8.79
N MET A 29 -0.16 14.75 8.34
CA MET A 29 0.83 14.73 7.26
C MET A 29 2.00 13.79 7.58
N ILE A 30 2.57 13.88 8.78
CA ILE A 30 3.69 13.00 9.19
C ILE A 30 3.27 11.53 9.14
N PHE A 31 2.10 11.19 9.70
CA PHE A 31 1.60 9.81 9.68
C PHE A 31 1.31 9.32 8.26
N SER A 32 0.75 10.16 7.39
CA SER A 32 0.50 9.81 5.99
C SER A 32 1.80 9.56 5.24
N VAL A 33 2.79 10.44 5.38
CA VAL A 33 4.12 10.27 4.75
C VAL A 33 4.81 8.99 5.23
N CYS A 34 4.77 8.70 6.53
CA CYS A 34 5.34 7.47 7.07
C CYS A 34 4.62 6.22 6.52
N ALA A 35 3.29 6.24 6.45
CA ALA A 35 2.51 5.13 5.93
C ALA A 35 2.80 4.90 4.44
N GLU A 36 2.86 5.95 3.64
CA GLU A 36 3.20 5.89 2.23
C GLU A 36 4.62 5.38 2.00
N PHE A 37 5.58 5.87 2.77
CA PHE A 37 6.96 5.38 2.71
C PHE A 37 7.05 3.87 2.97
N LEU A 38 6.36 3.36 3.98
CA LEU A 38 6.32 1.94 4.28
C LEU A 38 5.66 1.13 3.14
N ALA A 39 4.58 1.65 2.56
CA ALA A 39 3.90 1.00 1.44
C ALA A 39 4.78 0.89 0.20
N PHE A 40 5.45 1.97 -0.18
CA PHE A 40 6.43 1.95 -1.27
C PHE A 40 7.63 1.05 -0.97
N SER A 41 8.06 0.96 0.28
CA SER A 41 9.12 0.02 0.69
C SER A 41 8.72 -1.44 0.43
N VAL A 42 7.47 -1.81 0.72
CA VAL A 42 6.94 -3.15 0.40
C VAL A 42 6.96 -3.41 -1.11
N TRP A 43 6.58 -2.43 -1.94
CA TRP A 43 6.66 -2.57 -3.39
C TRP A 43 8.08 -2.72 -3.90
N GLN A 44 9.03 -1.99 -3.33
CA GLN A 44 10.45 -2.12 -3.68
C GLN A 44 11.02 -3.47 -3.29
N VAL A 45 10.68 -3.97 -2.10
CA VAL A 45 11.06 -5.32 -1.68
C VAL A 45 10.48 -6.36 -2.63
N TRP A 46 9.21 -6.20 -3.04
CA TRP A 46 8.58 -7.08 -4.02
C TRP A 46 9.34 -7.11 -5.35
N SER A 47 9.63 -5.94 -5.92
CA SER A 47 10.34 -5.81 -7.19
C SER A 47 11.74 -6.41 -7.12
N ALA A 48 12.49 -6.13 -6.06
CA ALA A 48 13.83 -6.66 -5.84
C ALA A 48 13.80 -8.20 -5.69
N THR A 49 12.87 -8.74 -4.90
CA THR A 49 12.73 -10.18 -4.70
C THR A 49 12.36 -10.88 -6.02
N SER A 50 11.45 -10.32 -6.80
CA SER A 50 11.04 -10.91 -8.08
C SER A 50 12.21 -11.14 -9.04
N VAL A 51 13.16 -10.20 -9.09
CA VAL A 51 14.37 -10.33 -9.93
C VAL A 51 15.34 -11.38 -9.38
N MET A 52 15.38 -11.55 -8.06
CA MET A 52 16.33 -12.46 -7.41
C MET A 52 15.85 -13.92 -7.35
N LEU A 53 14.60 -14.22 -7.68
CA LEU A 53 14.02 -15.56 -7.56
C LEU A 53 14.81 -16.64 -8.28
N THR A 54 15.34 -16.36 -9.47
CA THR A 54 16.17 -17.30 -10.21
C THR A 54 17.50 -17.63 -9.51
N GLY A 55 18.08 -16.64 -8.81
CA GLY A 55 19.31 -16.80 -8.06
C GLY A 55 19.17 -17.68 -6.81
N ILE A 56 17.97 -17.84 -6.29
CA ILE A 56 17.67 -18.63 -5.08
C ILE A 56 17.01 -19.99 -5.40
N GLY A 57 17.02 -20.41 -6.68
CA GLY A 57 16.63 -21.76 -7.09
C GLY A 57 15.27 -21.92 -7.76
N PHE A 58 14.53 -20.81 -8.01
CA PHE A 58 13.29 -20.86 -8.76
C PHE A 58 13.54 -20.86 -10.28
N ASN A 59 13.00 -21.84 -10.97
CA ASN A 59 13.12 -21.99 -12.43
C ASN A 59 12.00 -21.24 -13.19
N PHE A 60 11.88 -19.91 -12.92
CA PHE A 60 10.93 -19.08 -13.64
C PHE A 60 11.56 -18.49 -14.91
N SER A 61 10.78 -18.45 -15.99
CA SER A 61 11.19 -17.80 -17.22
C SER A 61 11.28 -16.27 -17.05
N ALA A 62 12.07 -15.62 -17.91
CA ALA A 62 12.19 -14.16 -17.91
C ALA A 62 10.82 -13.46 -18.05
N ASN A 63 9.91 -14.05 -18.86
CA ASN A 63 8.55 -13.54 -19.00
C ASN A 63 7.74 -13.65 -17.71
N GLN A 64 7.85 -14.75 -16.98
CA GLN A 64 7.19 -14.93 -15.68
C GLN A 64 7.69 -13.92 -14.64
N LEU A 65 8.99 -13.70 -14.57
CA LEU A 65 9.59 -12.69 -13.67
C LEU A 65 9.14 -11.27 -14.03
N PHE A 66 9.08 -10.97 -15.32
CA PHE A 66 8.56 -9.68 -15.80
C PHE A 66 7.11 -9.44 -15.33
N TRP A 67 6.24 -10.46 -15.48
CA TRP A 67 4.87 -10.37 -15.00
C TRP A 67 4.77 -10.23 -13.49
N LEU A 68 5.58 -10.96 -12.71
CA LEU A 68 5.59 -10.80 -11.25
C LEU A 68 5.96 -9.38 -10.82
N ALA A 69 6.88 -8.74 -11.52
CA ALA A 69 7.25 -7.36 -11.24
C ALA A 69 6.17 -6.35 -11.70
N ALA A 70 5.46 -6.65 -12.81
CA ALA A 70 4.47 -5.76 -13.41
C ALA A 70 3.08 -5.82 -12.73
N ILE A 71 2.66 -7.00 -12.24
CA ILE A 71 1.33 -7.24 -11.67
C ILE A 71 0.97 -6.25 -10.55
N PRO A 72 1.81 -5.96 -9.54
CA PRO A 72 1.46 -5.01 -8.49
C PRO A 72 1.17 -3.61 -9.02
N GLY A 73 2.00 -3.13 -9.96
CA GLY A 73 1.81 -1.82 -10.59
C GLY A 73 0.53 -1.75 -11.41
N LEU A 74 0.25 -2.77 -12.21
CA LEU A 74 -0.95 -2.87 -13.04
C LEU A 74 -2.22 -2.92 -12.18
N THR A 75 -2.23 -3.79 -11.16
CA THR A 75 -3.36 -3.92 -10.23
C THR A 75 -3.58 -2.62 -9.46
N GLY A 76 -2.52 -2.05 -8.91
CA GLY A 76 -2.60 -0.79 -8.17
C GLY A 76 -3.08 0.38 -9.04
N ALA A 77 -2.62 0.48 -10.29
CA ALA A 77 -3.06 1.52 -11.23
C ALA A 77 -4.55 1.38 -11.58
N THR A 78 -5.01 0.16 -11.85
CA THR A 78 -6.40 -0.12 -12.19
C THR A 78 -7.35 0.21 -11.04
N LEU A 79 -6.93 -0.09 -9.81
CA LEU A 79 -7.75 0.10 -8.61
C LEU A 79 -7.77 1.54 -8.10
N ARG A 80 -6.97 2.45 -8.62
CA ARG A 80 -6.99 3.87 -8.23
C ARG A 80 -8.35 4.52 -8.41
N VAL A 81 -9.05 4.19 -9.49
CA VAL A 81 -10.37 4.78 -9.76
C VAL A 81 -11.40 4.40 -8.68
N PRO A 82 -11.67 3.11 -8.39
CA PRO A 82 -12.57 2.75 -7.31
C PRO A 82 -12.06 3.22 -5.93
N TYR A 83 -10.76 3.26 -5.70
CA TYR A 83 -10.20 3.70 -4.42
C TYR A 83 -10.42 5.18 -4.14
N ALA A 84 -10.34 6.04 -5.16
CA ALA A 84 -10.65 7.45 -5.01
C ALA A 84 -12.09 7.69 -4.51
N LEU A 85 -13.02 6.77 -4.82
CA LEU A 85 -14.40 6.82 -4.35
C LEU A 85 -14.56 6.28 -2.91
N MET A 86 -13.63 5.46 -2.43
CA MET A 86 -13.70 4.88 -1.09
C MET A 86 -13.28 5.86 0.01
N VAL A 87 -12.38 6.79 -0.29
CA VAL A 87 -11.89 7.79 0.68
C VAL A 87 -13.02 8.65 1.25
N PRO A 88 -13.93 9.22 0.45
CA PRO A 88 -15.08 9.98 0.96
C PRO A 88 -16.07 9.13 1.77
N ILE A 89 -16.18 7.83 1.48
CA ILE A 89 -17.16 6.92 2.11
C ILE A 89 -16.64 6.41 3.46
N LEU A 90 -15.41 5.93 3.50
CA LEU A 90 -14.83 5.28 4.68
C LEU A 90 -14.02 6.24 5.57
N GLY A 91 -13.67 7.40 5.03
CA GLY A 91 -12.74 8.34 5.66
C GLY A 91 -11.28 7.92 5.49
N GLY A 92 -10.40 8.88 5.23
CA GLY A 92 -8.99 8.62 4.90
C GLY A 92 -8.27 7.75 5.93
N ARG A 93 -8.48 8.01 7.23
CA ARG A 93 -7.84 7.22 8.31
C ARG A 93 -8.20 5.74 8.27
N ASN A 94 -9.49 5.41 8.16
CA ASN A 94 -9.95 4.02 8.15
C ASN A 94 -9.48 3.32 6.87
N TRP A 95 -9.53 4.03 5.75
CA TRP A 95 -9.09 3.50 4.46
C TRP A 95 -7.59 3.21 4.44
N THR A 96 -6.75 4.11 4.95
CA THR A 96 -5.30 3.87 5.12
C THR A 96 -5.02 2.66 6.00
N LEU A 97 -5.76 2.49 7.09
CA LEU A 97 -5.61 1.34 7.99
C LEU A 97 -5.95 0.01 7.32
N VAL A 98 -7.04 -0.03 6.56
CA VAL A 98 -7.43 -1.22 5.77
C VAL A 98 -6.35 -1.57 4.73
N SER A 99 -5.86 -0.56 4.00
CA SER A 99 -4.82 -0.76 2.99
C SER A 99 -3.51 -1.24 3.56
N THR A 100 -3.08 -0.67 4.69
CA THR A 100 -1.88 -1.11 5.41
C THR A 100 -2.02 -2.56 5.88
N ALA A 101 -3.18 -2.93 6.43
CA ALA A 101 -3.45 -4.31 6.83
C ALA A 101 -3.41 -5.29 5.64
N LEU A 102 -3.95 -4.89 4.49
CA LEU A 102 -3.89 -5.69 3.26
C LEU A 102 -2.46 -5.88 2.75
N LEU A 103 -1.57 -4.90 2.92
CA LEU A 103 -0.15 -5.03 2.53
C LEU A 103 0.65 -5.99 3.41
N LEU A 104 0.22 -6.24 4.65
CA LEU A 104 0.89 -7.22 5.50
C LEU A 104 0.82 -8.64 4.92
N ILE A 105 -0.26 -8.99 4.24
CA ILE A 105 -0.46 -10.32 3.66
C ILE A 105 0.62 -10.63 2.62
N PRO A 106 0.80 -9.83 1.55
CA PRO A 106 1.85 -10.12 0.58
C PRO A 106 3.26 -9.92 1.14
N ALA A 107 3.48 -9.00 2.10
CA ALA A 107 4.78 -8.80 2.71
C ALA A 107 5.23 -10.03 3.52
N LEU A 108 4.36 -10.61 4.33
CA LEU A 108 4.64 -11.86 5.05
C LEU A 108 4.63 -13.07 4.11
N GLY A 109 3.69 -13.09 3.15
CA GLY A 109 3.54 -14.18 2.21
C GLY A 109 4.77 -14.39 1.33
N ILE A 110 5.39 -13.32 0.82
CA ILE A 110 6.61 -13.44 0.02
C ILE A 110 7.79 -13.95 0.88
N GLY A 111 7.89 -13.48 2.13
CA GLY A 111 8.93 -13.94 3.05
C GLY A 111 8.85 -15.44 3.36
N LEU A 112 7.64 -16.01 3.35
CA LEU A 112 7.44 -17.46 3.50
C LEU A 112 7.62 -18.19 2.17
N ALA A 113 7.08 -17.66 1.08
CA ALA A 113 7.12 -18.29 -0.23
C ALA A 113 8.54 -18.48 -0.79
N VAL A 114 9.46 -17.57 -0.51
CA VAL A 114 10.86 -17.67 -0.97
C VAL A 114 11.69 -18.69 -0.21
N GLN A 115 11.22 -19.19 0.92
CA GLN A 115 11.94 -20.19 1.73
C GLN A 115 11.85 -21.60 1.14
N ASP A 116 10.83 -21.87 0.32
CA ASP A 116 10.63 -23.15 -0.30
C ASP A 116 10.67 -23.02 -1.85
N PRO A 117 11.76 -23.51 -2.49
CA PRO A 117 11.90 -23.50 -3.95
C PRO A 117 10.81 -24.26 -4.70
N SER A 118 10.03 -25.09 -4.02
CA SER A 118 8.90 -25.82 -4.61
C SER A 118 7.62 -24.96 -4.73
N THR A 119 7.61 -23.75 -4.17
CA THR A 119 6.46 -22.86 -4.22
C THR A 119 6.08 -22.54 -5.67
N PRO A 120 4.83 -22.79 -6.08
CA PRO A 120 4.41 -22.60 -7.46
C PRO A 120 4.32 -21.12 -7.84
N TYR A 121 4.51 -20.82 -9.11
CA TYR A 121 4.37 -19.48 -9.70
C TYR A 121 3.03 -18.80 -9.36
N SER A 122 1.94 -19.56 -9.31
CA SER A 122 0.59 -19.07 -8.99
C SER A 122 0.52 -18.41 -7.60
N THR A 123 1.27 -18.92 -6.62
CA THR A 123 1.35 -18.32 -5.29
C THR A 123 2.00 -16.94 -5.35
N PHE A 124 3.11 -16.81 -6.06
CA PHE A 124 3.76 -15.51 -6.27
C PHE A 124 2.87 -14.55 -7.04
N ALA A 125 2.16 -15.02 -8.08
CA ALA A 125 1.23 -14.19 -8.84
C ALA A 125 0.06 -13.68 -7.97
N LEU A 126 -0.48 -14.51 -7.09
CA LEU A 126 -1.53 -14.12 -6.15
C LEU A 126 -1.01 -13.08 -5.13
N LEU A 127 0.18 -13.29 -4.58
CA LEU A 127 0.79 -12.33 -3.66
C LEU A 127 1.10 -11.00 -4.36
N ALA A 128 1.51 -11.03 -5.64
CA ALA A 128 1.71 -9.85 -6.47
C ALA A 128 0.41 -9.05 -6.66
N LEU A 129 -0.70 -9.74 -6.94
CA LEU A 129 -2.03 -9.11 -7.01
C LEU A 129 -2.40 -8.46 -5.68
N LEU A 130 -2.26 -9.15 -4.56
CA LEU A 130 -2.55 -8.62 -3.23
C LEU A 130 -1.66 -7.42 -2.87
N CYS A 131 -0.39 -7.44 -3.29
CA CYS A 131 0.52 -6.30 -3.14
C CYS A 131 0.00 -5.07 -3.89
N GLY A 132 -0.51 -5.25 -5.10
CA GLY A 132 -1.15 -4.18 -5.87
C GLY A 132 -2.44 -3.68 -5.22
N PHE A 133 -3.26 -4.57 -4.66
CA PHE A 133 -4.48 -4.20 -3.93
C PHE A 133 -4.18 -3.30 -2.72
N GLY A 134 -3.23 -3.68 -1.89
CA GLY A 134 -2.85 -2.89 -0.72
C GLY A 134 -2.12 -1.59 -1.07
N GLY A 135 -1.18 -1.65 -2.03
CA GLY A 135 -0.33 -0.52 -2.40
C GLY A 135 -1.01 0.53 -3.28
N GLY A 136 -1.99 0.15 -4.11
CA GLY A 136 -2.68 1.06 -5.02
C GLY A 136 -3.44 2.18 -4.33
N ASN A 137 -3.84 2.00 -3.08
CA ASN A 137 -4.54 3.00 -2.29
C ASN A 137 -3.67 4.21 -1.94
N PHE A 138 -2.42 3.98 -1.56
CA PHE A 138 -1.54 5.04 -1.08
C PHE A 138 -1.24 6.11 -2.14
N ALA A 139 -1.39 5.78 -3.41
CA ALA A 139 -1.22 6.73 -4.51
C ALA A 139 -2.50 7.51 -4.86
N SER A 140 -3.62 7.24 -4.18
CA SER A 140 -4.94 7.86 -4.43
C SER A 140 -5.54 8.56 -3.21
N SER A 141 -4.86 8.53 -2.07
CA SER A 141 -5.31 9.17 -0.80
C SER A 141 -4.77 10.58 -0.61
#